data_11d9974218591f3297f17f6a8f991bb3
#
_entry.id   11d9974218591f3297f17f6a8f991bb3
#
_cell.length_a   1.000
_cell.length_b   1.000
_cell.length_c   1.000
_cell.angle_alpha   90.00
_cell.angle_beta   90.00
_cell.angle_gamma   90.00
#
_symmetry.space_group_name_H-M   'P 1'
#
loop_
_entity.id
_entity.type
_entity.pdbx_description
1 polymer ?
#
loop_
_entity_poly.entity_id
_entity_poly.type
_entity_poly.pdbx_seq_one_letter_code
_entity_poly.pdbx_strand_id
1 'polypeptide(L)'
;MAEIKFENVSKSFGKTTVIENMNLTLPDGKFTVLLGPSGCGKTTLLRMIAGIGPESSGTVYMNGKDLKNVPPGERDIAMVFQSYALYPTMSVRENIEFCLKNNKIPKAERKKRVEAVAERVDLTDYLDRKPSQLSGGQRQRVALA
;
A
#
# COMPACT_ATOMS: atom_id res chain seq x y z
N MET A 1 1.66 -12.31 8.23
CA MET A 1 0.56 -11.65 7.51
C MET A 1 -0.57 -11.43 8.50
N ALA A 2 -1.72 -10.91 8.07
CA ALA A 2 -2.78 -10.55 9.03
C ALA A 2 -4.15 -10.96 8.47
N GLU A 3 -5.05 -11.45 9.33
CA GLU A 3 -6.47 -11.56 8.99
C GLU A 3 -7.08 -10.17 8.90
N ILE A 4 -7.85 -9.91 7.83
CA ILE A 4 -8.63 -8.69 7.66
C ILE A 4 -10.11 -9.05 7.66
N LYS A 5 -10.92 -8.41 8.51
CA LYS A 5 -12.34 -8.64 8.59
C LYS A 5 -13.11 -7.33 8.40
N PHE A 6 -14.13 -7.37 7.56
CA PHE A 6 -15.10 -6.31 7.36
C PHE A 6 -16.42 -6.72 8.00
N GLU A 7 -16.96 -5.89 8.88
CA GLU A 7 -18.27 -6.11 9.52
C GLU A 7 -19.23 -4.98 9.19
N ASN A 8 -20.30 -5.30 8.46
CA ASN A 8 -21.38 -4.39 8.05
C ASN A 8 -20.84 -3.10 7.40
N VAL A 9 -19.75 -3.22 6.65
CA VAL A 9 -19.04 -2.07 6.09
C VAL A 9 -19.78 -1.50 4.89
N SER A 10 -20.06 -0.20 4.93
CA SER A 10 -20.54 0.56 3.79
C SER A 10 -19.62 1.72 3.47
N LYS A 11 -19.53 2.06 2.18
CA LYS A 11 -18.77 3.21 1.69
C LYS A 11 -19.55 3.97 0.64
N SER A 12 -19.80 5.24 0.93
CA SER A 12 -20.45 6.18 0.02
C SER A 12 -19.54 7.37 -0.29
N PHE A 13 -19.68 7.92 -1.48
CA PHE A 13 -19.08 9.16 -1.94
C PHE A 13 -20.21 10.12 -2.34
N GLY A 14 -20.48 11.08 -1.48
CA GLY A 14 -21.67 11.93 -1.61
C GLY A 14 -22.95 11.07 -1.60
N LYS A 15 -23.72 11.12 -2.69
CA LYS A 15 -24.98 10.35 -2.83
C LYS A 15 -24.81 8.94 -3.42
N THR A 16 -23.58 8.57 -3.83
CA THR A 16 -23.31 7.28 -4.49
C THR A 16 -22.73 6.29 -3.49
N THR A 17 -23.45 5.21 -3.22
CA THR A 17 -22.94 4.08 -2.43
C THR A 17 -22.18 3.12 -3.33
N VAL A 18 -20.92 2.87 -3.02
CA VAL A 18 -20.01 1.98 -3.78
C VAL A 18 -19.91 0.61 -3.13
N ILE A 19 -19.98 0.56 -1.81
CA ILE A 19 -19.98 -0.68 -1.03
C ILE A 19 -21.14 -0.58 -0.04
N GLU A 20 -21.98 -1.61 0.03
CA GLU A 20 -23.16 -1.63 0.89
C GLU A 20 -23.15 -2.89 1.77
N ASN A 21 -23.23 -2.67 3.08
CA ASN A 21 -23.38 -3.70 4.13
C ASN A 21 -22.48 -4.94 3.91
N MET A 22 -21.22 -4.71 3.56
CA MET A 22 -20.30 -5.78 3.22
C MET A 22 -19.78 -6.49 4.47
N ASN A 23 -19.89 -7.81 4.44
CA ASN A 23 -19.28 -8.72 5.42
C ASN A 23 -18.29 -9.62 4.68
N LEU A 24 -17.00 -9.53 4.99
CA LEU A 24 -15.94 -10.25 4.30
C LEU A 24 -14.79 -10.54 5.27
N THR A 25 -14.27 -11.75 5.23
CA THR A 25 -13.03 -12.11 5.94
C THR A 25 -11.97 -12.52 4.94
N LEU A 26 -10.81 -11.86 4.99
CA LEU A 26 -9.60 -12.21 4.26
C LEU A 26 -8.69 -12.97 5.24
N PRO A 27 -8.50 -14.29 5.06
CA PRO A 27 -7.78 -15.10 6.05
C PRO A 27 -6.29 -14.77 6.07
N ASP A 28 -5.68 -14.91 7.24
CA ASP A 28 -4.22 -14.78 7.39
C ASP A 28 -3.46 -15.77 6.51
N GLY A 29 -2.30 -15.37 6.01
CA GLY A 29 -1.38 -16.22 5.26
C GLY A 29 -1.87 -16.65 3.87
N LYS A 30 -2.99 -16.12 3.38
CA LYS A 30 -3.52 -16.45 2.05
C LYS A 30 -3.27 -15.34 1.04
N PHE A 31 -3.04 -15.74 -0.21
CA PHE A 31 -3.06 -14.83 -1.35
C PHE A 31 -4.50 -14.65 -1.82
N THR A 32 -5.02 -13.44 -1.66
CA THR A 32 -6.41 -13.09 -2.00
C THR A 32 -6.45 -12.21 -3.25
N VAL A 33 -7.28 -12.55 -4.21
CA VAL A 33 -7.50 -11.78 -5.44
C VAL A 33 -8.91 -11.20 -5.46
N LEU A 34 -9.01 -9.88 -5.67
CA LEU A 34 -10.27 -9.18 -5.85
C LEU A 34 -10.57 -9.04 -7.35
N LEU A 35 -11.59 -9.75 -7.84
CA LEU A 35 -12.04 -9.70 -9.22
C LEU A 35 -13.33 -8.90 -9.34
N GLY A 36 -13.51 -8.24 -10.48
CA GLY A 36 -14.72 -7.49 -10.80
C GLY A 36 -14.47 -6.38 -11.82
N PRO A 37 -15.54 -5.79 -12.41
CA PRO A 37 -15.44 -4.73 -13.40
C PRO A 37 -14.82 -3.44 -12.83
N SER A 38 -14.44 -2.51 -13.71
CA SER A 38 -13.99 -1.18 -13.29
C SER A 38 -15.10 -0.48 -12.50
N GLY A 39 -14.73 0.21 -11.42
CA GLY A 39 -15.69 0.96 -10.59
C GLY A 39 -16.44 0.14 -9.52
N CYS A 40 -16.32 -1.19 -9.46
CA CYS A 40 -17.03 -2.01 -8.47
C CYS A 40 -16.47 -1.94 -7.03
N GLY A 41 -15.58 -1.02 -6.71
CA GLY A 41 -15.13 -0.79 -5.33
C GLY A 41 -13.82 -1.50 -4.90
N LYS A 42 -13.12 -2.26 -5.76
CA LYS A 42 -11.87 -2.97 -5.40
C LYS A 42 -10.80 -2.05 -4.79
N THR A 43 -10.52 -0.94 -5.46
CA THR A 43 -9.56 0.06 -4.96
C THR A 43 -10.06 0.74 -3.69
N THR A 44 -11.37 0.94 -3.56
CA THR A 44 -11.99 1.49 -2.36
C THR A 44 -11.78 0.56 -1.16
N LEU A 45 -11.96 -0.75 -1.38
CA LEU A 45 -11.72 -1.77 -0.35
C LEU A 45 -10.26 -1.75 0.13
N LEU A 46 -9.30 -1.76 -0.80
CA LEU A 46 -7.88 -1.71 -0.46
C LEU A 46 -7.51 -0.40 0.28
N ARG A 47 -8.09 0.74 -0.12
CA ARG A 47 -7.89 2.01 0.55
C ARG A 47 -8.44 2.03 1.98
N MET A 48 -9.58 1.40 2.23
CA MET A 48 -10.12 1.29 3.60
C MET A 48 -9.19 0.45 4.49
N ILE A 49 -8.65 -0.66 4.00
CA ILE A 49 -7.64 -1.46 4.73
C ILE A 49 -6.42 -0.59 5.05
N ALA A 50 -5.91 0.15 4.08
CA ALA A 50 -4.74 1.01 4.24
C ALA A 50 -5.00 2.29 5.07
N GLY A 51 -6.24 2.57 5.45
CA GLY A 51 -6.59 3.78 6.21
C GLY A 51 -6.64 5.06 5.36
N ILE A 52 -6.67 4.92 4.03
CA ILE A 52 -6.72 6.02 3.08
C ILE A 52 -8.16 6.17 2.57
N GLY A 53 -9.01 6.78 3.37
CA GLY A 53 -10.43 6.92 3.10
C GLY A 53 -11.26 5.91 3.90
N PRO A 54 -11.61 6.27 5.14
CA PRO A 54 -12.33 5.39 6.05
C PRO A 54 -13.71 4.99 5.50
N GLU A 55 -14.25 3.93 6.05
CA GLU A 55 -15.63 3.49 5.83
C GLU A 55 -16.63 4.58 6.22
N SER A 56 -17.83 4.56 5.60
CA SER A 56 -18.95 5.44 5.97
C SER A 56 -19.71 4.87 7.16
N SER A 57 -19.80 3.53 7.27
CA SER A 57 -20.35 2.80 8.41
C SER A 57 -19.73 1.42 8.50
N GLY A 58 -19.97 0.72 9.59
CA GLY A 58 -19.36 -0.58 9.90
C GLY A 58 -17.94 -0.46 10.44
N THR A 59 -17.22 -1.57 10.47
CA THR A 59 -15.87 -1.61 11.05
C THR A 59 -14.96 -2.55 10.26
N VAL A 60 -13.70 -2.12 10.08
CA VAL A 60 -12.62 -2.94 9.53
C VAL A 60 -11.70 -3.37 10.67
N TYR A 61 -11.46 -4.67 10.76
CA TYR A 61 -10.56 -5.25 11.76
C TYR A 61 -9.31 -5.83 11.09
N MET A 62 -8.19 -5.78 11.80
CA MET A 62 -6.96 -6.50 11.48
C MET A 62 -6.51 -7.29 12.69
N ASN A 63 -6.41 -8.62 12.57
CA ASN A 63 -6.11 -9.52 13.69
C ASN A 63 -7.00 -9.25 14.91
N GLY A 64 -8.30 -9.00 14.70
CA GLY A 64 -9.27 -8.67 15.74
C GLY A 64 -9.19 -7.24 16.30
N LYS A 65 -8.21 -6.42 15.90
CA LYS A 65 -8.09 -5.01 16.31
C LYS A 65 -8.92 -4.12 15.38
N ASP A 66 -9.79 -3.29 15.94
CA ASP A 66 -10.52 -2.25 15.20
C ASP A 66 -9.55 -1.21 14.61
N LEU A 67 -9.66 -0.95 13.30
CA LEU A 67 -8.80 -0.01 12.56
C LEU A 67 -9.39 1.40 12.43
N LYS A 68 -10.58 1.66 12.93
CA LYS A 68 -11.33 2.90 12.69
C LYS A 68 -10.54 4.18 12.98
N ASN A 69 -9.80 4.19 14.08
CA ASN A 69 -9.02 5.36 14.51
C ASN A 69 -7.50 5.13 14.39
N VAL A 70 -7.08 4.09 13.68
CA VAL A 70 -5.65 3.79 13.47
C VAL A 70 -5.19 4.48 12.20
N PRO A 71 -4.25 5.44 12.27
CA PRO A 71 -3.74 6.13 11.09
C PRO A 71 -2.97 5.16 10.16
N PRO A 72 -2.86 5.45 8.84
CA PRO A 72 -2.20 4.58 7.88
C PRO A 72 -0.80 4.12 8.29
N GLY A 73 0.02 5.03 8.82
CA GLY A 73 1.39 4.73 9.24
C GLY A 73 1.53 3.78 10.44
N GLU A 74 0.42 3.51 11.15
CA GLU A 74 0.40 2.62 12.32
C GLU A 74 -0.28 1.27 12.04
N ARG A 75 -0.70 1.03 10.78
CA ARG A 75 -1.43 -0.20 10.40
C ARG A 75 -0.54 -1.37 10.03
N ASP A 76 0.78 -1.20 9.98
CA ASP A 76 1.74 -2.23 9.54
C ASP A 76 1.35 -2.86 8.18
N ILE A 77 0.97 -2.00 7.23
CA ILE A 77 0.53 -2.38 5.88
C ILE A 77 1.41 -1.68 4.85
N ALA A 78 1.80 -2.39 3.81
CA ALA A 78 2.36 -1.82 2.60
C ALA A 78 1.30 -1.79 1.49
N MET A 79 1.23 -0.70 0.74
CA MET A 79 0.30 -0.54 -0.39
C MET A 79 1.04 -0.02 -1.63
N VAL A 80 0.91 -0.75 -2.74
CA VAL A 80 1.36 -0.30 -4.05
C VAL A 80 0.19 0.33 -4.78
N PHE A 81 0.29 1.61 -5.10
CA PHE A 81 -0.73 2.35 -5.83
C PHE A 81 -0.66 2.08 -7.34
N GLN A 82 -1.78 2.20 -8.03
CA GLN A 82 -1.85 2.07 -9.49
C GLN A 82 -0.99 3.13 -10.22
N SER A 83 -0.82 4.32 -9.65
CA SER A 83 0.07 5.38 -10.12
C SER A 83 1.50 5.27 -9.60
N TYR A 84 1.82 4.18 -8.88
CA TYR A 84 3.07 3.90 -8.17
C TYR A 84 3.39 4.85 -7.01
N ALA A 85 2.85 6.07 -6.98
CA ALA A 85 3.03 7.10 -5.94
C ALA A 85 4.50 7.42 -5.60
N LEU A 86 5.39 7.36 -6.59
CA LEU A 86 6.81 7.70 -6.42
C LEU A 86 6.99 9.22 -6.29
N TYR A 87 7.93 9.64 -5.47
CA TYR A 87 8.37 11.03 -5.35
C TYR A 87 9.16 11.44 -6.61
N PRO A 88 8.63 12.30 -7.48
CA PRO A 88 9.21 12.54 -8.81
C PRO A 88 10.55 13.28 -8.76
N THR A 89 10.82 14.01 -7.69
CA THR A 89 12.06 14.77 -7.48
C THR A 89 13.19 13.93 -6.91
N MET A 90 12.87 12.80 -6.31
CA MET A 90 13.80 11.86 -5.68
C MET A 90 14.33 10.84 -6.69
N SER A 91 15.57 10.38 -6.53
CA SER A 91 16.10 9.23 -7.24
C SER A 91 15.41 7.92 -6.83
N VAL A 92 15.64 6.82 -7.55
CA VAL A 92 15.19 5.47 -7.17
C VAL A 92 15.70 5.13 -5.76
N ARG A 93 16.98 5.34 -5.51
CA ARG A 93 17.61 5.14 -4.20
C ARG A 93 16.87 5.89 -3.10
N GLU A 94 16.61 7.17 -3.32
CA GLU A 94 15.92 8.03 -2.35
C GLU A 94 14.47 7.61 -2.11
N ASN A 95 13.75 7.18 -3.15
CA ASN A 95 12.40 6.65 -3.04
C ASN A 95 12.37 5.39 -2.15
N ILE A 96 13.27 4.43 -2.39
CA ILE A 96 13.36 3.19 -1.60
C ILE A 96 13.82 3.50 -0.16
N GLU A 97 14.77 4.43 0.00
CA GLU A 97 15.32 4.80 1.31
C GLU A 97 14.33 5.58 2.18
N PHE A 98 13.31 6.19 1.59
CA PHE A 98 12.44 7.16 2.25
C PHE A 98 11.79 6.64 3.55
N CYS A 99 11.20 5.45 3.51
CA CYS A 99 10.58 4.83 4.68
C CYS A 99 11.61 4.50 5.77
N LEU A 100 12.81 4.04 5.39
CA LEU A 100 13.89 3.73 6.33
C LEU A 100 14.42 5.00 7.03
N LYS A 101 14.46 6.12 6.29
CA LYS A 101 14.86 7.43 6.84
C LYS A 101 13.83 7.94 7.85
N ASN A 102 12.55 7.83 7.56
CA ASN A 102 11.47 8.23 8.47
C ASN A 102 11.47 7.39 9.76
N ASN A 103 11.81 6.11 9.65
CA ASN A 103 11.99 5.21 10.80
C ASN A 103 13.35 5.37 11.51
N LYS A 104 14.13 6.44 11.20
CA LYS A 104 15.40 6.79 11.84
C LYS A 104 16.46 5.67 11.76
N ILE A 105 16.41 4.80 10.75
CA ILE A 105 17.43 3.77 10.53
C ILE A 105 18.78 4.43 10.21
N PRO A 106 19.91 3.98 10.78
CA PRO A 106 21.24 4.54 10.53
C PRO A 106 21.62 4.49 9.04
N LYS A 107 22.34 5.53 8.55
CA LYS A 107 22.69 5.69 7.12
C LYS A 107 23.38 4.46 6.52
N ALA A 108 24.32 3.86 7.24
CA ALA A 108 25.04 2.67 6.77
C ALA A 108 24.11 1.47 6.56
N GLU A 109 23.18 1.27 7.46
CA GLU A 109 22.18 0.20 7.38
C GLU A 109 21.16 0.47 6.27
N ARG A 110 20.70 1.74 6.09
CA ARG A 110 19.82 2.10 4.98
C ARG A 110 20.43 1.76 3.64
N LYS A 111 21.71 2.15 3.43
CA LYS A 111 22.45 1.85 2.19
C LYS A 111 22.43 0.35 1.89
N LYS A 112 22.77 -0.48 2.89
CA LYS A 112 22.77 -1.94 2.79
C LYS A 112 21.41 -2.51 2.36
N ARG A 113 20.33 -2.04 3.01
CA ARG A 113 18.96 -2.51 2.72
C ARG A 113 18.51 -2.07 1.33
N VAL A 114 18.79 -0.84 0.92
CA VAL A 114 18.45 -0.33 -0.42
C VAL A 114 19.18 -1.14 -1.50
N GLU A 115 20.46 -1.41 -1.34
CA GLU A 115 21.23 -2.20 -2.30
C GLU A 115 20.71 -3.64 -2.38
N ALA A 116 20.42 -4.28 -1.25
CA ALA A 116 19.90 -5.64 -1.21
C ALA A 116 18.50 -5.77 -1.84
N VAL A 117 17.59 -4.80 -1.63
CA VAL A 117 16.27 -4.84 -2.27
C VAL A 117 16.35 -4.49 -3.74
N ALA A 118 17.22 -3.54 -4.14
CA ALA A 118 17.42 -3.17 -5.55
C ALA A 118 17.91 -4.35 -6.39
N GLU A 119 18.81 -5.16 -5.84
CA GLU A 119 19.29 -6.40 -6.48
C GLU A 119 18.13 -7.39 -6.69
N ARG A 120 17.26 -7.60 -5.68
CA ARG A 120 16.13 -8.53 -5.76
C ARG A 120 15.08 -8.16 -6.82
N VAL A 121 14.99 -6.89 -7.15
CA VAL A 121 14.01 -6.37 -8.12
C VAL A 121 14.65 -5.83 -9.40
N ASP A 122 15.91 -6.18 -9.69
CA ASP A 122 16.69 -5.76 -10.87
C ASP A 122 16.70 -4.24 -11.09
N LEU A 123 17.01 -3.48 -10.04
CA LEU A 123 17.07 -2.01 -10.09
C LEU A 123 18.46 -1.45 -9.77
N THR A 124 19.49 -2.27 -9.60
CA THR A 124 20.85 -1.85 -9.19
C THR A 124 21.40 -0.74 -10.11
N ASP A 125 21.29 -0.91 -11.43
CA ASP A 125 21.80 0.04 -12.43
C ASP A 125 20.92 1.31 -12.58
N TYR A 126 19.79 1.36 -11.89
CA TYR A 126 18.82 2.45 -11.97
C TYR A 126 18.74 3.29 -10.70
N LEU A 127 19.52 2.96 -9.65
CA LEU A 127 19.40 3.57 -8.33
C LEU A 127 19.56 5.09 -8.32
N ASP A 128 20.36 5.64 -9.22
CA ASP A 128 20.61 7.08 -9.29
C ASP A 128 19.72 7.82 -10.32
N ARG A 129 18.82 7.08 -11.00
CA ARG A 129 17.85 7.67 -11.93
C ARG A 129 16.63 8.23 -11.19
N LYS A 130 15.96 9.20 -11.84
CA LYS A 130 14.66 9.71 -11.40
C LYS A 130 13.52 8.89 -12.01
N PRO A 131 12.32 8.89 -11.41
CA PRO A 131 11.14 8.19 -11.94
C PRO A 131 10.79 8.52 -13.40
N SER A 132 11.04 9.76 -13.84
CA SER A 132 10.83 10.19 -15.23
C SER A 132 11.72 9.49 -16.26
N GLN A 133 12.82 8.89 -15.82
CA GLN A 133 13.80 8.19 -16.65
C GLN A 133 13.56 6.66 -16.67
N LEU A 134 12.45 6.20 -16.08
CA LEU A 134 12.12 4.79 -15.92
C LEU A 134 10.92 4.40 -16.79
N SER A 135 10.93 3.16 -17.28
CA SER A 135 9.75 2.52 -17.85
C SER A 135 8.64 2.29 -16.82
N GLY A 136 7.41 1.97 -17.26
CA GLY A 136 6.30 1.65 -16.37
C GLY A 136 6.62 0.49 -15.44
N GLY A 137 7.18 -0.60 -15.97
CA GLY A 137 7.59 -1.77 -15.18
C GLY A 137 8.70 -1.47 -14.17
N GLN A 138 9.67 -0.61 -14.54
CA GLN A 138 10.71 -0.17 -13.61
C GLN A 138 10.12 0.67 -12.47
N ARG A 139 9.23 1.62 -12.75
CA ARG A 139 8.51 2.38 -11.71
C ARG A 139 7.71 1.48 -10.78
N GLN A 140 7.05 0.46 -11.32
CA GLN A 140 6.32 -0.52 -10.51
C GLN A 140 7.25 -1.27 -9.56
N ARG A 141 8.42 -1.70 -10.02
CA ARG A 141 9.43 -2.37 -9.17
C ARG A 141 9.99 -1.45 -8.09
N VAL A 142 10.18 -0.15 -8.39
CA VAL A 142 10.56 0.83 -7.35
C VAL A 142 9.48 0.99 -6.29
N ALA A 143 8.20 0.97 -6.68
CA ALA A 143 7.10 1.06 -5.71
C ALA A 143 6.92 -0.21 -4.87
N LEU A 144 7.41 -1.35 -5.36
CA LEU A 144 7.41 -2.63 -4.64
C LEU A 144 8.57 -2.76 -3.65
N ALA A 145 9.70 -2.11 -3.95
CA ALA A 145 10.93 -2.13 -3.16
C ALA A 145 10.86 -1.27 -1.89
#